data_938abb16a22d358f7de4fe1f9a03b099
#
_entry.id   938abb16a22d358f7de4fe1f9a03b099
#
_cell.length_a   1.000
_cell.length_b   1.000
_cell.length_c   1.000
_cell.angle_alpha   90.00
_cell.angle_beta   90.00
_cell.angle_gamma   90.00
#
_symmetry.space_group_name_H-M   'P 1'
#
loop_
_entity.id
_entity.type
_entity.pdbx_description
1 polymer ?
#
loop_
_entity_poly.entity_id
_entity_poly.type
_entity_poly.pdbx_seq_one_letter_code
_entity_poly.pdbx_strand_id
1 'polypeptide(L)'
;MPFGISFYTFRFLSYLADCRKEGKAEENFFAFALYAYAFPLLSEGPILRYEEMREEIRQRSITMDKLSQGLFRFSYGLFKKLILADALGKLAASFFTLEKGNALSAGGEIPSFLAVFLSSLSFMLQIYLDFSAYTDMAIGIGKMAGFSIPENFRFPYEAQSIRAFWRRWHISLSLFFRDYVYIPLGGNRVSFWRRIGNLLVVWVLTGMWHGAGFNFILWGLYFFLLIVFELVLQKWMPVLSGKVHRLPKGCEGFLWRCFPFLRHLYTLIAIYFSWILFRYSDFSALKKVLLAHFFVGVRTFADEKTILLFRNHIFLLLLSMVFSSSVFMKMDAIFQDLIARGKLRKERRERWKERGVYGIEDELEAVEEKEREERRNAEEGLQEGIVQEEIVPEEQSATEPGEERMRHQRLLRRIQRKTKRTIFLLDYGERIYYMAKLILAVMAILLAFSAMAGQSYTPFLYNQF
;
A
#
# COMPACT_ATOMS: atom_id res chain seq x y z
N MET A 1 12.88 9.06 27.64
CA MET A 1 13.89 8.68 26.63
C MET A 1 13.83 9.67 25.47
N PRO A 2 14.95 9.97 24.76
CA PRO A 2 14.91 10.79 23.56
C PRO A 2 14.01 10.15 22.49
N PHE A 3 13.21 10.98 21.81
CA PHE A 3 12.35 10.50 20.73
C PHE A 3 13.17 9.80 19.64
N GLY A 4 12.72 8.65 19.19
CA GLY A 4 13.33 7.90 18.09
C GLY A 4 14.63 7.16 18.39
N ILE A 5 15.02 7.02 19.69
CA ILE A 5 16.30 6.39 20.08
C ILE A 5 16.47 5.02 19.43
N SER A 6 15.43 4.20 19.34
CA SER A 6 15.50 2.87 18.71
C SER A 6 15.76 2.96 17.20
N PHE A 7 15.17 3.95 16.49
CA PHE A 7 15.31 4.10 15.04
C PHE A 7 16.74 4.52 14.65
N TYR A 8 17.27 5.56 15.29
CA TYR A 8 18.66 5.94 14.97
C TYR A 8 19.68 4.92 15.51
N THR A 9 19.39 4.21 16.60
CA THR A 9 20.23 3.09 17.05
C THR A 9 20.29 1.98 16.00
N PHE A 10 19.18 1.60 15.38
CA PHE A 10 19.20 0.62 14.29
C PHE A 10 20.01 1.12 13.08
N ARG A 11 19.93 2.40 12.76
CA ARG A 11 20.73 3.00 11.68
C ARG A 11 22.24 2.95 12.01
N PHE A 12 22.64 3.27 13.24
CA PHE A 12 24.03 3.14 13.68
C PHE A 12 24.50 1.69 13.66
N LEU A 13 23.70 0.75 14.16
CA LEU A 13 24.06 -0.67 14.16
C LEU A 13 24.20 -1.21 12.73
N SER A 14 23.31 -0.83 11.82
CA SER A 14 23.44 -1.21 10.41
C SER A 14 24.70 -0.64 9.78
N TYR A 15 24.99 0.64 10.02
CA TYR A 15 26.21 1.29 9.54
C TYR A 15 27.48 0.60 10.03
N LEU A 16 27.58 0.33 11.33
CA LEU A 16 28.73 -0.36 11.92
C LEU A 16 28.91 -1.79 11.36
N ALA A 17 27.82 -2.53 11.19
CA ALA A 17 27.83 -3.87 10.63
C ALA A 17 28.27 -3.85 9.16
N ASP A 18 27.80 -2.89 8.37
CA ASP A 18 28.15 -2.75 6.97
C ASP A 18 29.60 -2.28 6.81
N CYS A 19 30.08 -1.30 7.60
CA CYS A 19 31.49 -0.91 7.64
C CYS A 19 32.42 -2.08 7.96
N ARG A 20 32.06 -2.92 8.93
CA ARG A 20 32.85 -4.12 9.28
C ARG A 20 32.90 -5.12 8.11
N LYS A 21 31.80 -5.26 7.37
CA LYS A 21 31.70 -6.20 6.25
C LYS A 21 32.48 -5.72 5.03
N GLU A 22 32.41 -4.41 4.74
CA GLU A 22 33.00 -3.80 3.55
C GLU A 22 34.43 -3.30 3.76
N GLY A 23 34.88 -3.20 5.01
CA GLY A 23 36.19 -2.66 5.37
C GLY A 23 36.34 -1.15 5.10
N LYS A 24 35.24 -0.44 4.93
CA LYS A 24 35.22 1.00 4.59
C LYS A 24 34.24 1.73 5.48
N ALA A 25 34.66 2.88 5.99
CA ALA A 25 33.81 3.83 6.70
C ALA A 25 33.71 5.15 5.92
N GLU A 26 32.71 5.95 6.19
CA GLU A 26 32.62 7.32 5.66
C GLU A 26 33.59 8.23 6.41
N GLU A 27 34.50 8.86 5.67
CA GLU A 27 35.53 9.75 6.23
C GLU A 27 34.99 11.16 6.46
N ASN A 28 33.94 11.56 5.72
CA ASN A 28 33.34 12.87 5.87
C ASN A 28 32.34 12.88 7.03
N PHE A 29 32.70 13.53 8.10
CA PHE A 29 31.86 13.69 9.30
C PHE A 29 30.49 14.28 8.98
N PHE A 30 30.40 15.29 8.12
CA PHE A 30 29.13 15.94 7.80
C PHE A 30 28.22 15.02 6.96
N ALA A 31 28.80 14.21 6.06
CA ALA A 31 28.05 13.20 5.32
C ALA A 31 27.45 12.14 6.27
N PHE A 32 28.26 11.65 7.20
CA PHE A 32 27.81 10.72 8.22
C PHE A 32 26.77 11.34 9.15
N ALA A 33 26.98 12.59 9.62
CA ALA A 33 26.05 13.29 10.48
C ALA A 33 24.68 13.54 9.78
N LEU A 34 24.69 13.89 8.48
CA LEU A 34 23.47 14.03 7.70
C LEU A 34 22.68 12.74 7.62
N TYR A 35 23.36 11.60 7.38
CA TYR A 35 22.75 10.29 7.43
C TYR A 35 22.20 9.97 8.82
N ALA A 36 23.02 10.14 9.86
CA ALA A 36 22.70 9.75 11.23
C ALA A 36 21.51 10.52 11.77
N TYR A 37 21.44 11.82 11.49
CA TYR A 37 20.47 12.76 12.09
C TYR A 37 19.47 13.31 11.08
N ALA A 38 19.25 12.66 9.95
CA ALA A 38 18.19 13.06 8.99
C ALA A 38 16.83 13.12 9.70
N PHE A 39 16.38 14.34 10.05
CA PHE A 39 15.24 14.57 10.95
C PHE A 39 13.92 13.88 10.50
N PRO A 40 13.60 13.76 9.19
CA PRO A 40 12.38 13.06 8.79
C PRO A 40 12.38 11.57 9.12
N LEU A 41 13.55 11.03 9.45
CA LEU A 41 13.76 9.59 9.70
C LEU A 41 14.05 9.29 11.18
N LEU A 42 14.07 10.30 12.06
CA LEU A 42 14.54 10.12 13.43
C LEU A 42 13.58 9.35 14.32
N SER A 43 12.26 9.60 14.22
CA SER A 43 11.29 9.01 15.16
C SER A 43 10.65 7.73 14.63
N GLU A 44 9.94 7.79 13.50
CA GLU A 44 9.18 6.66 12.94
C GLU A 44 9.41 6.49 11.43
N GLY A 45 10.44 7.16 10.89
CA GLY A 45 10.78 7.08 9.48
C GLY A 45 11.33 5.70 9.07
N PRO A 46 11.43 5.44 7.77
CA PRO A 46 12.09 4.24 7.29
C PRO A 46 13.52 4.10 7.83
N ILE A 47 13.89 2.91 8.28
CA ILE A 47 15.26 2.59 8.74
C ILE A 47 16.11 2.41 7.49
N LEU A 48 16.79 3.48 7.08
CA LEU A 48 17.68 3.46 5.91
C LEU A 48 19.08 3.01 6.27
N ARG A 49 19.74 2.34 5.34
CA ARG A 49 21.18 2.05 5.39
C ARG A 49 21.97 3.23 4.82
N TYR A 50 23.21 3.34 5.24
CA TYR A 50 24.08 4.40 4.71
C TYR A 50 24.24 4.32 3.19
N GLU A 51 24.42 3.11 2.65
CA GLU A 51 24.59 2.88 1.21
C GLU A 51 23.39 3.35 0.37
N GLU A 52 22.17 3.26 0.93
CA GLU A 52 20.94 3.74 0.27
C GLU A 52 20.88 5.27 0.13
N MET A 53 21.60 6.03 0.96
CA MET A 53 21.66 7.49 0.92
C MET A 53 22.99 8.05 0.38
N ARG A 54 24.01 7.23 0.30
CA ARG A 54 25.42 7.63 0.04
C ARG A 54 25.57 8.51 -1.20
N GLU A 55 25.01 8.05 -2.33
CA GLU A 55 25.10 8.77 -3.59
C GLU A 55 24.36 10.13 -3.52
N GLU A 56 23.17 10.14 -2.92
CA GLU A 56 22.35 11.36 -2.82
C GLU A 56 22.90 12.35 -1.78
N ILE A 57 23.64 11.88 -0.77
CA ILE A 57 24.38 12.77 0.15
C ILE A 57 25.46 13.54 -0.61
N ARG A 58 26.15 12.89 -1.55
CA ARG A 58 27.24 13.47 -2.34
C ARG A 58 26.74 14.31 -3.50
N GLN A 59 25.75 13.79 -4.24
CA GLN A 59 25.24 14.41 -5.46
C GLN A 59 23.71 14.28 -5.50
N ARG A 60 23.00 15.27 -4.97
CA ARG A 60 21.55 15.34 -5.07
C ARG A 60 21.08 16.45 -6.00
N SER A 61 19.98 16.20 -6.68
CA SER A 61 19.30 17.20 -7.49
C SER A 61 17.94 17.54 -6.91
N ILE A 62 17.65 18.81 -6.76
CA ILE A 62 16.33 19.33 -6.39
C ILE A 62 15.71 19.89 -7.67
N THR A 63 14.60 19.32 -8.11
CA THR A 63 13.85 19.77 -9.28
C THR A 63 12.43 20.17 -8.87
N MET A 64 11.78 21.01 -9.66
CA MET A 64 10.38 21.41 -9.43
C MET A 64 9.44 20.22 -9.43
N ASP A 65 9.76 19.18 -10.20
CA ASP A 65 9.00 17.92 -10.23
C ASP A 65 9.13 17.15 -8.90
N LYS A 66 10.36 16.98 -8.39
CA LYS A 66 10.59 16.39 -7.07
C LYS A 66 9.91 17.18 -5.95
N LEU A 67 9.97 18.51 -6.01
CA LEU A 67 9.33 19.40 -5.05
C LEU A 67 7.81 19.21 -5.05
N SER A 68 7.19 19.24 -6.23
CA SER A 68 5.75 19.02 -6.40
C SER A 68 5.32 17.65 -5.90
N GLN A 69 5.98 16.57 -6.35
CA GLN A 69 5.68 15.20 -5.90
C GLN A 69 5.87 15.02 -4.40
N GLY A 70 6.91 15.64 -3.83
CA GLY A 70 7.17 15.62 -2.39
C GLY A 70 6.08 16.33 -1.59
N LEU A 71 5.62 17.49 -2.05
CA LEU A 71 4.52 18.23 -1.43
C LEU A 71 3.21 17.44 -1.46
N PHE A 72 2.89 16.79 -2.59
CA PHE A 72 1.73 15.91 -2.69
C PHE A 72 1.80 14.75 -1.69
N ARG A 73 2.96 14.11 -1.61
CA ARG A 73 3.15 12.99 -0.69
C ARG A 73 3.03 13.42 0.76
N PHE A 74 3.61 14.56 1.12
CA PHE A 74 3.49 15.15 2.45
C PHE A 74 2.03 15.47 2.80
N SER A 75 1.31 16.15 1.90
CA SER A 75 -0.10 16.50 2.10
C SER A 75 -0.99 15.27 2.28
N TYR A 76 -0.72 14.22 1.51
CA TYR A 76 -1.42 12.93 1.62
C TYR A 76 -1.19 12.28 2.99
N GLY A 77 0.06 12.29 3.48
CA GLY A 77 0.40 11.80 4.82
C GLY A 77 -0.29 12.64 5.92
N LEU A 78 -0.24 13.96 5.79
CA LEU A 78 -0.88 14.87 6.75
C LEU A 78 -2.40 14.68 6.83
N PHE A 79 -3.06 14.50 5.69
CA PHE A 79 -4.48 14.16 5.63
C PHE A 79 -4.79 12.82 6.34
N LYS A 80 -4.00 11.79 6.07
CA LYS A 80 -4.15 10.47 6.73
C LYS A 80 -4.03 10.58 8.25
N LYS A 81 -3.06 11.36 8.75
CA LYS A 81 -2.87 11.56 10.19
C LYS A 81 -4.05 12.29 10.82
N LEU A 82 -4.32 13.50 10.37
CA LEU A 82 -5.19 14.42 11.10
C LEU A 82 -6.68 14.15 10.85
N ILE A 83 -7.05 13.70 9.65
CA ILE A 83 -8.46 13.52 9.28
C ILE A 83 -8.92 12.08 9.49
N LEU A 84 -8.06 11.09 9.24
CA LEU A 84 -8.46 9.69 9.33
C LEU A 84 -7.98 9.04 10.62
N ALA A 85 -6.66 9.01 10.88
CA ALA A 85 -6.10 8.24 11.97
C ALA A 85 -6.51 8.77 13.34
N ASP A 86 -6.42 10.09 13.57
CA ASP A 86 -6.82 10.69 14.84
C ASP A 86 -8.33 10.57 15.10
N ALA A 87 -9.15 10.70 14.06
CA ALA A 87 -10.59 10.48 14.17
C ALA A 87 -10.93 9.02 14.48
N LEU A 88 -10.24 8.06 13.85
CA LEU A 88 -10.39 6.63 14.16
C LEU A 88 -9.98 6.29 15.58
N GLY A 89 -8.92 6.90 16.10
CA GLY A 89 -8.49 6.72 17.50
C GLY A 89 -9.55 7.17 18.49
N LYS A 90 -10.14 8.36 18.25
CA LYS A 90 -11.26 8.86 19.05
C LYS A 90 -12.48 7.96 18.94
N LEU A 91 -12.80 7.50 17.73
CA LEU A 91 -13.91 6.58 17.50
C LEU A 91 -13.69 5.24 18.22
N ALA A 92 -12.49 4.66 18.14
CA ALA A 92 -12.14 3.42 18.83
C ALA A 92 -12.35 3.53 20.36
N ALA A 93 -11.97 4.67 20.95
CA ALA A 93 -12.18 4.94 22.37
C ALA A 93 -13.65 5.22 22.74
N SER A 94 -14.45 5.76 21.79
CA SER A 94 -15.85 6.12 22.05
C SER A 94 -16.79 4.92 22.22
N PHE A 95 -16.44 3.76 21.65
CA PHE A 95 -17.26 2.54 21.80
C PHE A 95 -17.21 2.00 23.22
N PHE A 96 -16.02 1.87 23.79
CA PHE A 96 -15.76 1.54 25.20
C PHE A 96 -14.29 1.83 25.55
N THR A 97 -14.00 2.01 26.82
CA THR A 97 -12.65 2.25 27.35
C THR A 97 -12.36 1.33 28.50
N LEU A 98 -11.21 0.64 28.46
CA LEU A 98 -10.72 -0.24 29.52
C LEU A 98 -9.38 0.27 30.11
N GLU A 99 -9.11 1.59 30.03
CA GLU A 99 -7.86 2.18 30.51
C GLU A 99 -7.83 2.37 32.02
N LYS A 100 -6.66 2.15 32.64
CA LYS A 100 -6.42 2.43 34.05
C LYS A 100 -6.61 3.93 34.34
N GLY A 101 -7.50 4.28 35.24
CA GLY A 101 -7.69 5.66 35.72
C GLY A 101 -9.07 6.25 35.48
N ASN A 102 -9.88 5.74 34.61
CA ASN A 102 -11.28 6.12 34.49
C ASN A 102 -12.17 5.21 35.35
N ALA A 103 -13.18 5.76 36.01
CA ALA A 103 -14.09 5.02 36.91
C ALA A 103 -14.83 3.84 36.22
N LEU A 104 -14.82 3.78 34.90
CA LEU A 104 -15.29 2.67 34.07
C LEU A 104 -14.29 1.50 34.00
N SER A 105 -13.02 1.71 34.40
CA SER A 105 -11.95 0.70 34.22
C SER A 105 -11.96 -0.41 35.28
N ALA A 106 -12.50 -0.20 36.45
CA ALA A 106 -12.52 -1.21 37.52
C ALA A 106 -13.74 -2.17 37.47
N GLY A 107 -14.78 -1.82 36.70
CA GLY A 107 -16.01 -2.58 36.52
C GLY A 107 -16.64 -2.49 35.14
N GLY A 108 -15.93 -1.86 34.17
CA GLY A 108 -16.47 -1.58 32.85
C GLY A 108 -16.89 -2.85 32.12
N GLU A 109 -18.19 -3.01 31.93
CA GLU A 109 -18.75 -4.03 31.06
C GLU A 109 -18.54 -3.60 29.60
N ILE A 110 -18.21 -4.55 28.75
CA ILE A 110 -18.23 -4.35 27.30
C ILE A 110 -19.71 -4.35 26.89
N PRO A 111 -20.21 -3.27 26.26
CA PRO A 111 -21.66 -3.09 26.06
C PRO A 111 -22.25 -4.13 25.10
N SER A 112 -21.51 -4.45 24.01
CA SER A 112 -22.00 -5.38 22.99
C SER A 112 -20.84 -5.97 22.17
N PHE A 113 -21.12 -7.05 21.45
CA PHE A 113 -20.18 -7.63 20.47
C PHE A 113 -19.80 -6.59 19.38
N LEU A 114 -20.79 -5.86 18.85
CA LEU A 114 -20.57 -4.87 17.81
C LEU A 114 -19.63 -3.74 18.28
N ALA A 115 -19.74 -3.31 19.55
CA ALA A 115 -18.86 -2.30 20.14
C ALA A 115 -17.40 -2.77 20.16
N VAL A 116 -17.15 -3.99 20.59
CA VAL A 116 -15.81 -4.58 20.61
C VAL A 116 -15.25 -4.72 19.19
N PHE A 117 -16.07 -5.23 18.28
CA PHE A 117 -15.66 -5.40 16.88
C PHE A 117 -15.29 -4.08 16.22
N LEU A 118 -16.16 -3.06 16.32
CA LEU A 118 -15.92 -1.76 15.70
C LEU A 118 -14.78 -0.98 16.36
N SER A 119 -14.60 -1.08 17.68
CA SER A 119 -13.46 -0.49 18.38
C SER A 119 -12.14 -1.08 17.89
N SER A 120 -12.07 -2.41 17.79
CA SER A 120 -10.86 -3.12 17.33
C SER A 120 -10.59 -2.88 15.83
N LEU A 121 -11.64 -2.83 15.00
CA LEU A 121 -11.52 -2.48 13.59
C LEU A 121 -11.03 -1.03 13.40
N SER A 122 -11.57 -0.09 14.17
CA SER A 122 -11.13 1.31 14.14
C SER A 122 -9.67 1.44 14.54
N PHE A 123 -9.22 0.70 15.56
CA PHE A 123 -7.81 0.66 15.95
C PHE A 123 -6.91 0.02 14.88
N MET A 124 -7.35 -1.07 14.25
CA MET A 124 -6.64 -1.71 13.13
C MET A 124 -6.42 -0.74 11.97
N LEU A 125 -7.44 0.05 11.61
CA LEU A 125 -7.32 1.08 10.57
C LEU A 125 -6.44 2.25 11.04
N GLN A 126 -6.61 2.69 12.30
CA GLN A 126 -5.83 3.76 12.90
C GLN A 126 -4.33 3.47 12.86
N ILE A 127 -3.88 2.34 13.38
CA ILE A 127 -2.44 2.02 13.50
C ILE A 127 -1.75 2.00 12.13
N TYR A 128 -2.43 1.53 11.09
CA TYR A 128 -1.89 1.57 9.74
C TYR A 128 -1.86 2.98 9.17
N LEU A 129 -2.99 3.70 9.25
CA LEU A 129 -3.09 5.03 8.65
C LEU A 129 -2.18 6.02 9.38
N ASP A 130 -2.05 5.92 10.70
CA ASP A 130 -1.18 6.76 11.51
C ASP A 130 0.29 6.56 11.16
N PHE A 131 0.77 5.33 11.21
CA PHE A 131 2.17 5.03 10.95
C PHE A 131 2.55 5.23 9.48
N SER A 132 1.69 4.81 8.54
CA SER A 132 1.95 5.09 7.12
C SER A 132 1.86 6.58 6.78
N ALA A 133 1.07 7.38 7.53
CA ALA A 133 1.03 8.82 7.40
C ALA A 133 2.38 9.46 7.72
N TYR A 134 3.00 9.06 8.84
CA TYR A 134 4.34 9.53 9.18
C TYR A 134 5.34 9.23 8.07
N THR A 135 5.36 7.98 7.58
CA THR A 135 6.30 7.60 6.52
C THR A 135 6.03 8.32 5.20
N ASP A 136 4.76 8.60 4.86
CA ASP A 136 4.40 9.40 3.70
C ASP A 136 4.93 10.84 3.82
N MET A 137 4.81 11.45 5.00
CA MET A 137 5.36 12.78 5.26
C MET A 137 6.89 12.77 5.21
N ALA A 138 7.55 11.77 5.79
CA ALA A 138 9.00 11.62 5.75
C ALA A 138 9.52 11.46 4.32
N ILE A 139 8.87 10.61 3.51
CA ILE A 139 9.17 10.41 2.08
C ILE A 139 8.95 11.73 1.32
N GLY A 140 7.85 12.44 1.61
CA GLY A 140 7.55 13.73 0.99
C GLY A 140 8.62 14.77 1.25
N ILE A 141 9.02 14.95 2.52
CA ILE A 141 10.09 15.88 2.93
C ILE A 141 11.42 15.46 2.29
N GLY A 142 11.78 14.17 2.36
CA GLY A 142 12.99 13.65 1.73
C GLY A 142 13.03 13.97 0.24
N LYS A 143 11.93 13.75 -0.47
CA LYS A 143 11.83 14.04 -1.91
C LYS A 143 11.97 15.51 -2.23
N MET A 144 11.38 16.40 -1.43
CA MET A 144 11.55 17.85 -1.56
C MET A 144 13.00 18.28 -1.31
N ALA A 145 13.72 17.58 -0.43
CA ALA A 145 15.15 17.80 -0.16
C ALA A 145 16.09 17.10 -1.17
N GLY A 146 15.53 16.39 -2.16
CA GLY A 146 16.30 15.69 -3.20
C GLY A 146 16.68 14.26 -2.88
N PHE A 147 16.19 13.69 -1.75
CA PHE A 147 16.44 12.32 -1.33
C PHE A 147 15.34 11.36 -1.76
N SER A 148 15.71 10.13 -2.13
CA SER A 148 14.80 9.03 -2.50
C SER A 148 14.62 8.07 -1.33
N ILE A 149 13.71 8.39 -0.41
CA ILE A 149 13.40 7.54 0.72
C ILE A 149 12.49 6.40 0.26
N PRO A 150 12.82 5.12 0.54
CA PRO A 150 12.03 3.96 0.11
C PRO A 150 10.70 3.85 0.85
N GLU A 151 9.74 3.14 0.20
CA GLU A 151 8.43 2.84 0.78
C GLU A 151 8.55 1.92 1.99
N ASN A 152 7.92 2.29 3.10
CA ASN A 152 7.85 1.48 4.31
C ASN A 152 6.55 0.65 4.39
N PHE A 153 5.53 1.01 3.62
CA PHE A 153 4.24 0.33 3.52
C PHE A 153 3.79 0.15 2.07
N ARG A 154 3.20 -1.02 1.75
CA ARG A 154 2.64 -1.33 0.42
C ARG A 154 1.29 -2.02 0.56
N PHE A 155 0.27 -1.30 1.08
CA PHE A 155 -1.08 -1.81 1.28
C PHE A 155 -1.11 -3.18 1.96
N PRO A 156 -0.65 -3.27 3.22
CA PRO A 156 -0.44 -4.54 3.92
C PRO A 156 -1.74 -5.33 4.11
N TYR A 157 -2.88 -4.65 4.23
CA TYR A 157 -4.18 -5.30 4.41
C TYR A 157 -4.71 -6.00 3.15
N GLU A 158 -4.09 -5.83 1.99
CA GLU A 158 -4.36 -6.61 0.78
C GLU A 158 -3.58 -7.95 0.72
N ALA A 159 -2.80 -8.26 1.74
CA ALA A 159 -2.00 -9.48 1.76
C ALA A 159 -2.87 -10.74 1.86
N GLN A 160 -2.43 -11.81 1.22
CA GLN A 160 -3.08 -13.13 1.22
C GLN A 160 -2.29 -14.18 2.04
N SER A 161 -1.35 -13.75 2.86
CA SER A 161 -0.62 -14.57 3.83
C SER A 161 0.09 -13.68 4.84
N ILE A 162 0.41 -14.21 6.02
CA ILE A 162 1.16 -13.48 7.05
C ILE A 162 2.53 -13.04 6.55
N ARG A 163 3.23 -13.90 5.80
CA ARG A 163 4.52 -13.52 5.19
C ARG A 163 4.37 -12.45 4.11
N ALA A 164 3.27 -12.43 3.35
CA ALA A 164 2.99 -11.36 2.40
C ALA A 164 2.65 -10.05 3.11
N PHE A 165 1.96 -10.12 4.25
CA PHE A 165 1.70 -8.96 5.09
C PHE A 165 3.01 -8.30 5.55
N TRP A 166 3.95 -9.05 6.14
CA TRP A 166 5.22 -8.53 6.62
C TRP A 166 6.15 -8.01 5.52
N ARG A 167 6.01 -8.46 4.28
CA ARG A 167 6.68 -7.85 3.12
C ARG A 167 6.09 -6.51 2.70
N ARG A 168 4.95 -6.12 3.29
CA ARG A 168 4.21 -4.89 2.97
C ARG A 168 4.04 -3.96 4.17
N TRP A 169 4.26 -4.46 5.38
CA TRP A 169 4.18 -3.73 6.65
C TRP A 169 5.58 -3.49 7.19
N HIS A 170 5.87 -2.22 7.54
CA HIS A 170 7.15 -1.82 8.15
C HIS A 170 8.35 -2.49 7.49
N ILE A 171 8.46 -2.28 6.18
CA ILE A 171 9.39 -2.99 5.29
C ILE A 171 10.83 -2.82 5.75
N SER A 172 11.22 -1.59 6.14
CA SER A 172 12.58 -1.28 6.58
C SER A 172 13.00 -2.03 7.84
N LEU A 173 12.10 -2.19 8.83
CA LEU A 173 12.34 -3.00 10.03
C LEU A 173 12.48 -4.48 9.68
N SER A 174 11.59 -4.99 8.83
CA SER A 174 11.66 -6.38 8.35
C SER A 174 12.97 -6.69 7.62
N LEU A 175 13.45 -5.74 6.81
CA LEU A 175 14.74 -5.83 6.13
C LEU A 175 15.89 -5.78 7.13
N PHE A 176 15.84 -4.89 8.14
CA PHE A 176 16.85 -4.81 9.18
C PHE A 176 17.01 -6.14 9.93
N PHE A 177 15.91 -6.70 10.47
CA PHE A 177 15.96 -7.99 11.18
C PHE A 177 16.37 -9.15 10.27
N ARG A 178 15.97 -9.14 8.99
CA ARG A 178 16.43 -10.13 8.02
C ARG A 178 17.94 -10.11 7.84
N ASP A 179 18.52 -8.93 7.61
CA ASP A 179 19.89 -8.79 7.13
C ASP A 179 20.90 -8.78 8.27
N TYR A 180 20.54 -8.27 9.44
CA TYR A 180 21.44 -8.14 10.59
C TYR A 180 21.19 -9.17 11.70
N VAL A 181 20.08 -9.92 11.65
CA VAL A 181 19.79 -10.99 12.63
C VAL A 181 19.58 -12.33 11.94
N TYR A 182 18.59 -12.43 11.04
CA TYR A 182 18.19 -13.72 10.49
C TYR A 182 19.27 -14.34 9.58
N ILE A 183 19.85 -13.58 8.66
CA ILE A 183 20.90 -14.04 7.74
C ILE A 183 22.17 -14.41 8.50
N PRO A 184 22.71 -13.62 9.44
CA PRO A 184 23.85 -14.00 10.25
C PRO A 184 23.67 -15.30 11.07
N LEU A 185 22.43 -15.60 11.51
CA LEU A 185 22.11 -16.86 12.18
C LEU A 185 22.05 -18.07 11.23
N GLY A 186 22.28 -17.84 9.92
CA GLY A 186 22.27 -18.84 8.85
C GLY A 186 21.07 -18.79 7.93
N GLY A 187 20.07 -17.96 8.22
CA GLY A 187 18.92 -17.68 7.34
C GLY A 187 18.14 -18.95 6.95
N ASN A 188 17.91 -19.10 5.64
CA ASN A 188 17.23 -20.26 5.05
C ASN A 188 18.18 -21.43 4.72
N ARG A 189 19.51 -21.25 4.87
CA ARG A 189 20.55 -22.22 4.46
C ARG A 189 20.88 -23.23 5.56
N VAL A 190 20.05 -23.34 6.58
CA VAL A 190 20.20 -24.23 7.74
C VAL A 190 19.09 -25.26 7.77
N SER A 191 19.21 -26.27 8.68
CA SER A 191 18.18 -27.28 8.88
C SER A 191 16.83 -26.64 9.27
N PHE A 192 15.74 -27.35 9.01
CA PHE A 192 14.38 -26.88 9.29
C PHE A 192 14.19 -26.39 10.74
N TRP A 193 14.64 -27.17 11.73
CA TRP A 193 14.51 -26.83 13.14
C TRP A 193 15.35 -25.61 13.54
N ARG A 194 16.56 -25.49 13.02
CA ARG A 194 17.41 -24.32 13.23
C ARG A 194 16.81 -23.06 12.59
N ARG A 195 16.18 -23.20 11.42
CA ARG A 195 15.41 -22.11 10.79
C ARG A 195 14.25 -21.65 11.65
N ILE A 196 13.50 -22.58 12.29
CA ILE A 196 12.45 -22.23 13.25
C ILE A 196 13.05 -21.47 14.45
N GLY A 197 14.17 -21.93 15.00
CA GLY A 197 14.87 -21.21 16.07
C GLY A 197 15.30 -19.80 15.66
N ASN A 198 15.84 -19.62 14.45
CA ASN A 198 16.19 -18.30 13.93
C ASN A 198 14.97 -17.37 13.82
N LEU A 199 13.83 -17.90 13.38
CA LEU A 199 12.57 -17.14 13.33
C LEU A 199 12.09 -16.76 14.73
N LEU A 200 12.17 -17.68 15.70
CA LEU A 200 11.81 -17.39 17.09
C LEU A 200 12.63 -16.22 17.64
N VAL A 201 13.95 -16.24 17.45
CA VAL A 201 14.83 -15.14 17.89
C VAL A 201 14.39 -13.82 17.26
N VAL A 202 14.17 -13.77 15.94
CA VAL A 202 13.73 -12.56 15.25
C VAL A 202 12.42 -12.04 15.84
N TRP A 203 11.43 -12.89 16.04
CA TRP A 203 10.10 -12.47 16.50
C TRP A 203 10.05 -12.06 17.97
N VAL A 204 10.85 -12.73 18.82
CA VAL A 204 11.02 -12.30 20.22
C VAL A 204 11.70 -10.93 20.28
N LEU A 205 12.78 -10.73 19.52
CA LEU A 205 13.46 -9.43 19.46
C LEU A 205 12.55 -8.34 18.90
N THR A 206 11.75 -8.66 17.87
CA THR A 206 10.76 -7.71 17.31
C THR A 206 9.71 -7.32 18.38
N GLY A 207 9.21 -8.28 19.15
CA GLY A 207 8.28 -8.00 20.25
C GLY A 207 8.92 -7.15 21.35
N MET A 208 10.11 -7.49 21.80
CA MET A 208 10.85 -6.73 22.83
C MET A 208 11.17 -5.29 22.38
N TRP A 209 11.42 -5.08 21.10
CA TRP A 209 11.67 -3.76 20.54
C TRP A 209 10.46 -2.83 20.64
N HIS A 210 9.24 -3.36 20.55
CA HIS A 210 8.01 -2.57 20.65
C HIS A 210 7.72 -2.07 22.07
N GLY A 211 8.35 -2.64 23.09
CA GLY A 211 8.20 -2.16 24.46
C GLY A 211 8.41 -3.27 25.51
N ALA A 212 8.42 -2.84 26.78
CA ALA A 212 8.63 -3.72 27.93
C ALA A 212 7.36 -4.52 28.34
N GLY A 213 6.21 -4.23 27.74
CA GLY A 213 4.95 -4.89 28.02
C GLY A 213 4.95 -6.34 27.55
N PHE A 214 4.42 -7.24 28.39
CA PHE A 214 4.32 -8.66 28.04
C PHE A 214 3.45 -8.93 26.80
N ASN A 215 2.48 -8.06 26.54
CA ASN A 215 1.64 -8.09 25.33
C ASN A 215 2.45 -8.03 24.03
N PHE A 216 3.56 -7.27 23.99
CA PHE A 216 4.41 -7.18 22.81
C PHE A 216 5.18 -8.48 22.55
N ILE A 217 5.63 -9.16 23.61
CA ILE A 217 6.27 -10.48 23.49
C ILE A 217 5.24 -11.49 22.97
N LEU A 218 4.02 -11.51 23.54
CA LEU A 218 2.93 -12.36 23.08
C LEU A 218 2.59 -12.09 21.60
N TRP A 219 2.57 -10.82 21.21
CA TRP A 219 2.33 -10.42 19.83
C TRP A 219 3.43 -10.92 18.89
N GLY A 220 4.70 -10.84 19.28
CA GLY A 220 5.81 -11.42 18.53
C GLY A 220 5.70 -12.94 18.40
N LEU A 221 5.42 -13.64 19.50
CA LEU A 221 5.20 -15.09 19.51
C LEU A 221 3.98 -15.50 18.66
N TYR A 222 2.91 -14.72 18.66
CA TYR A 222 1.75 -14.94 17.82
C TYR A 222 2.13 -14.95 16.32
N PHE A 223 2.88 -13.95 15.85
CA PHE A 223 3.36 -13.93 14.47
C PHE A 223 4.36 -15.04 14.17
N PHE A 224 5.24 -15.36 15.10
CA PHE A 224 6.13 -16.51 14.97
C PHE A 224 5.32 -17.79 14.71
N LEU A 225 4.30 -18.08 15.52
CA LEU A 225 3.46 -19.27 15.37
C LEU A 225 2.72 -19.29 14.03
N LEU A 226 2.14 -18.16 13.61
CA LEU A 226 1.46 -18.07 12.32
C LEU A 226 2.41 -18.30 11.15
N ILE A 227 3.63 -17.77 11.19
CA ILE A 227 4.62 -17.96 10.12
C ILE A 227 5.12 -19.40 10.09
N VAL A 228 5.36 -20.03 11.25
CA VAL A 228 5.71 -21.44 11.32
C VAL A 228 4.57 -22.31 10.79
N PHE A 229 3.33 -22.01 11.14
CA PHE A 229 2.14 -22.67 10.61
C PHE A 229 2.08 -22.58 9.07
N GLU A 230 2.24 -21.38 8.50
CA GLU A 230 2.32 -21.21 7.04
C GLU A 230 3.47 -21.99 6.39
N LEU A 231 4.63 -22.07 7.07
CA LEU A 231 5.79 -22.83 6.57
C LEU A 231 5.51 -24.33 6.56
N VAL A 232 4.89 -24.86 7.61
CA VAL A 232 4.49 -26.25 7.72
C VAL A 232 3.44 -26.58 6.66
N LEU A 233 2.38 -25.78 6.57
CA LEU A 233 1.34 -25.96 5.54
C LEU A 233 1.93 -25.98 4.13
N GLN A 234 2.88 -25.09 3.80
CA GLN A 234 3.51 -25.08 2.48
C GLN A 234 4.34 -26.32 2.18
N LYS A 235 4.90 -26.93 3.20
CA LYS A 235 5.63 -28.20 3.05
C LYS A 235 4.69 -29.37 2.75
N TRP A 236 3.54 -29.41 3.43
CA TRP A 236 2.54 -30.49 3.31
C TRP A 236 1.56 -30.27 2.18
N MET A 237 1.25 -29.03 1.82
CA MET A 237 0.29 -28.65 0.78
C MET A 237 0.92 -27.67 -0.20
N PRO A 238 1.78 -28.11 -1.14
CA PRO A 238 2.47 -27.24 -2.09
C PRO A 238 1.54 -26.36 -2.93
N VAL A 239 0.31 -26.82 -3.15
CA VAL A 239 -0.77 -26.06 -3.83
C VAL A 239 -1.07 -24.75 -3.11
N LEU A 240 -1.02 -24.73 -1.77
CA LEU A 240 -1.23 -23.51 -0.98
C LEU A 240 -0.13 -22.47 -1.16
N SER A 241 1.04 -22.86 -1.64
CA SER A 241 2.18 -21.96 -1.86
C SER A 241 2.12 -21.20 -3.18
N GLY A 242 1.19 -21.51 -4.07
CA GLY A 242 1.14 -20.99 -5.43
C GLY A 242 2.27 -21.50 -6.35
N LYS A 243 3.06 -22.47 -5.87
CA LYS A 243 4.15 -23.07 -6.66
C LYS A 243 3.67 -24.11 -7.67
N VAL A 244 2.47 -24.61 -7.50
CA VAL A 244 1.83 -25.56 -8.42
C VAL A 244 0.78 -24.79 -9.20
N HIS A 245 1.09 -24.43 -10.44
CA HIS A 245 0.17 -23.75 -11.34
C HIS A 245 -0.84 -24.71 -12.00
N ARG A 246 -0.65 -26.01 -11.88
CA ARG A 246 -1.57 -27.02 -12.43
C ARG A 246 -2.25 -27.76 -11.28
N LEU A 247 -3.55 -27.68 -11.27
CA LEU A 247 -4.42 -28.46 -10.39
C LEU A 247 -4.49 -29.92 -10.84
N PRO A 248 -4.73 -30.84 -9.90
CA PRO A 248 -5.25 -32.15 -10.28
C PRO A 248 -6.52 -31.96 -11.14
N LYS A 249 -6.59 -32.64 -12.29
CA LYS A 249 -7.79 -32.66 -13.13
C LYS A 249 -9.00 -33.02 -12.28
N GLY A 250 -10.02 -32.16 -12.24
CA GLY A 250 -11.23 -32.35 -11.44
C GLY A 250 -11.45 -31.34 -10.29
N CYS A 251 -10.43 -30.53 -9.89
CA CYS A 251 -10.57 -29.54 -8.82
C CYS A 251 -10.85 -28.10 -9.35
N GLU A 252 -11.26 -27.95 -10.61
CA GLU A 252 -11.48 -26.65 -11.27
C GLU A 252 -12.81 -25.97 -10.87
N GLY A 253 -13.39 -26.38 -9.74
CA GLY A 253 -14.68 -25.91 -9.27
C GLY A 253 -14.63 -24.55 -8.52
N PHE A 254 -15.83 -24.11 -8.10
CA PHE A 254 -16.13 -22.91 -7.35
C PHE A 254 -15.21 -22.69 -6.11
N LEU A 255 -14.88 -23.75 -5.38
CA LEU A 255 -14.00 -23.69 -4.19
C LEU A 255 -12.62 -23.12 -4.52
N TRP A 256 -12.08 -23.40 -5.70
CA TRP A 256 -10.78 -22.89 -6.08
C TRP A 256 -10.79 -21.40 -6.45
N ARG A 257 -11.88 -20.91 -7.04
CA ARG A 257 -12.08 -19.46 -7.29
C ARG A 257 -12.21 -18.69 -5.98
N CYS A 258 -12.76 -19.30 -4.94
CA CYS A 258 -12.87 -18.71 -3.60
C CYS A 258 -11.56 -18.77 -2.79
N PHE A 259 -10.58 -19.58 -3.19
CA PHE A 259 -9.36 -19.81 -2.42
C PHE A 259 -8.52 -18.53 -2.16
N PRO A 260 -8.29 -17.63 -3.13
CA PRO A 260 -7.61 -16.35 -2.87
C PRO A 260 -8.36 -15.48 -1.86
N PHE A 261 -9.70 -15.49 -1.92
CA PHE A 261 -10.55 -14.78 -0.96
C PHE A 261 -10.43 -15.37 0.45
N LEU A 262 -10.48 -16.70 0.60
CA LEU A 262 -10.32 -17.37 1.90
C LEU A 262 -8.95 -17.11 2.52
N ARG A 263 -7.89 -17.11 1.72
CA ARG A 263 -6.53 -16.74 2.15
C ARG A 263 -6.46 -15.29 2.63
N HIS A 264 -7.10 -14.40 1.89
CA HIS A 264 -7.17 -12.99 2.28
C HIS A 264 -7.95 -12.81 3.58
N LEU A 265 -9.10 -13.45 3.71
CA LEU A 265 -9.94 -13.44 4.92
C LEU A 265 -9.18 -13.99 6.14
N TYR A 266 -8.50 -15.15 5.98
CA TYR A 266 -7.61 -15.70 7.02
C TYR A 266 -6.59 -14.67 7.48
N THR A 267 -5.92 -14.03 6.52
CA THR A 267 -4.87 -13.05 6.81
C THR A 267 -5.43 -11.85 7.55
N LEU A 268 -6.57 -11.30 7.10
CA LEU A 268 -7.22 -10.16 7.76
C LEU A 268 -7.66 -10.49 9.18
N ILE A 269 -8.27 -11.67 9.42
CA ILE A 269 -8.68 -12.13 10.75
C ILE A 269 -7.46 -12.26 11.66
N ALA A 270 -6.39 -12.89 11.18
CA ALA A 270 -5.18 -13.06 11.96
C ALA A 270 -4.54 -11.70 12.33
N ILE A 271 -4.49 -10.76 11.41
CA ILE A 271 -3.98 -9.41 11.66
C ILE A 271 -4.91 -8.64 12.61
N TYR A 272 -6.22 -8.74 12.45
CA TYR A 272 -7.19 -8.12 13.34
C TYR A 272 -6.95 -8.54 14.81
N PHE A 273 -6.83 -9.84 15.10
CA PHE A 273 -6.51 -10.32 16.42
C PHE A 273 -5.10 -9.94 16.90
N SER A 274 -4.12 -9.83 15.99
CA SER A 274 -2.79 -9.37 16.36
C SER A 274 -2.79 -7.94 16.90
N TRP A 275 -3.62 -7.05 16.32
CA TRP A 275 -3.72 -5.67 16.81
C TRP A 275 -4.45 -5.56 18.15
N ILE A 276 -5.33 -6.52 18.49
CA ILE A 276 -5.92 -6.62 19.82
C ILE A 276 -4.83 -6.97 20.85
N LEU A 277 -3.98 -7.96 20.55
CA LEU A 277 -2.83 -8.31 21.39
C LEU A 277 -1.88 -7.11 21.59
N PHE A 278 -1.65 -6.34 20.54
CA PHE A 278 -0.77 -5.18 20.57
C PHE A 278 -1.34 -4.05 21.45
N ARG A 279 -2.64 -3.76 21.35
CA ARG A 279 -3.31 -2.63 21.99
C ARG A 279 -3.38 -2.71 23.51
N TYR A 280 -3.66 -3.89 24.05
CA TYR A 280 -3.97 -4.06 25.48
C TYR A 280 -2.78 -4.62 26.25
N SER A 281 -2.13 -3.78 27.07
CA SER A 281 -1.03 -4.17 27.94
C SER A 281 -1.50 -4.83 29.23
N ASP A 282 -2.73 -4.53 29.72
CA ASP A 282 -3.35 -5.21 30.86
C ASP A 282 -3.96 -6.56 30.42
N PHE A 283 -3.50 -7.64 31.04
CA PHE A 283 -3.94 -8.99 30.72
C PHE A 283 -5.43 -9.23 31.00
N SER A 284 -5.98 -8.58 32.02
CA SER A 284 -7.42 -8.69 32.34
C SER A 284 -8.28 -8.05 31.26
N ALA A 285 -7.89 -6.84 30.82
CA ALA A 285 -8.54 -6.15 29.72
C ALA A 285 -8.43 -6.93 28.40
N LEU A 286 -7.24 -7.42 28.07
CA LEU A 286 -7.00 -8.25 26.90
C LEU A 286 -7.90 -9.49 26.91
N LYS A 287 -7.96 -10.22 28.04
CA LYS A 287 -8.80 -11.40 28.18
C LYS A 287 -10.29 -11.07 27.98
N LYS A 288 -10.78 -9.98 28.60
CA LYS A 288 -12.18 -9.53 28.43
C LYS A 288 -12.50 -9.25 26.97
N VAL A 289 -11.64 -8.50 26.28
CA VAL A 289 -11.83 -8.14 24.87
C VAL A 289 -11.81 -9.38 23.97
N LEU A 290 -10.86 -10.31 24.19
CA LEU A 290 -10.82 -11.55 23.41
C LEU A 290 -12.06 -12.41 23.63
N LEU A 291 -12.49 -12.59 24.88
CA LEU A 291 -13.69 -13.35 25.20
C LEU A 291 -14.97 -12.73 24.62
N ALA A 292 -15.05 -11.40 24.61
CA ALA A 292 -16.18 -10.67 24.03
C ALA A 292 -16.36 -10.91 22.53
N HIS A 293 -15.28 -11.19 21.80
CA HIS A 293 -15.37 -11.59 20.40
C HIS A 293 -16.00 -12.97 20.18
N PHE A 294 -16.09 -13.77 21.24
CA PHE A 294 -16.79 -15.06 21.27
C PHE A 294 -18.09 -15.01 22.07
N PHE A 295 -18.68 -13.83 22.23
CA PHE A 295 -19.92 -13.58 22.97
C PHE A 295 -19.84 -13.90 24.47
N VAL A 296 -18.64 -14.04 25.04
CA VAL A 296 -18.45 -14.26 26.46
C VAL A 296 -18.26 -12.92 27.18
N GLY A 297 -19.13 -12.65 28.15
CA GLY A 297 -19.10 -11.39 28.92
C GLY A 297 -19.77 -10.19 28.21
N VAL A 298 -20.50 -10.42 27.13
CA VAL A 298 -21.38 -9.44 26.48
C VAL A 298 -22.83 -9.90 26.53
N ARG A 299 -23.78 -8.96 26.69
CA ARG A 299 -25.21 -9.29 26.84
C ARG A 299 -25.96 -9.26 25.51
N THR A 300 -25.51 -8.43 24.57
CA THR A 300 -26.21 -8.18 23.31
C THR A 300 -25.26 -8.21 22.12
N PHE A 301 -25.80 -8.46 20.93
CA PHE A 301 -25.05 -8.32 19.69
C PHE A 301 -24.68 -6.85 19.42
N ALA A 302 -25.65 -5.94 19.61
CA ALA A 302 -25.48 -4.49 19.40
C ALA A 302 -26.30 -3.72 20.45
N ASP A 303 -25.79 -2.57 20.86
CA ASP A 303 -26.48 -1.62 21.73
C ASP A 303 -26.77 -0.31 20.95
N GLU A 304 -27.74 0.47 21.42
CA GLU A 304 -28.20 1.68 20.74
C GLU A 304 -27.08 2.72 20.53
N LYS A 305 -26.23 2.92 21.55
CA LYS A 305 -25.09 3.85 21.46
C LYS A 305 -24.13 3.40 20.36
N THR A 306 -23.82 2.13 20.29
CA THR A 306 -22.93 1.55 19.27
C THR A 306 -23.52 1.71 17.86
N ILE A 307 -24.82 1.46 17.69
CA ILE A 307 -25.50 1.65 16.41
C ILE A 307 -25.45 3.12 15.99
N LEU A 308 -25.72 4.04 16.91
CA LEU A 308 -25.67 5.48 16.63
C LEU A 308 -24.26 5.94 16.24
N LEU A 309 -23.23 5.53 16.99
CA LEU A 309 -21.84 5.83 16.66
C LEU A 309 -21.44 5.27 15.29
N PHE A 310 -21.83 4.04 14.98
CA PHE A 310 -21.56 3.43 13.68
C PHE A 310 -22.22 4.23 12.54
N ARG A 311 -23.51 4.57 12.66
CA ARG A 311 -24.21 5.37 11.66
C ARG A 311 -23.56 6.72 11.41
N ASN A 312 -23.15 7.39 12.48
CA ASN A 312 -22.54 8.73 12.39
C ASN A 312 -21.12 8.68 11.78
N HIS A 313 -20.41 7.55 11.88
CA HIS A 313 -19.02 7.44 11.44
C HIS A 313 -18.80 6.40 10.30
N ILE A 314 -19.88 5.89 9.70
CA ILE A 314 -19.77 4.90 8.61
C ILE A 314 -18.94 5.43 7.44
N PHE A 315 -19.11 6.71 7.09
CA PHE A 315 -18.33 7.34 6.04
C PHE A 315 -16.84 7.40 6.38
N LEU A 316 -16.46 7.72 7.62
CA LEU A 316 -15.08 7.68 8.10
C LEU A 316 -14.48 6.29 7.96
N LEU A 317 -15.22 5.25 8.38
CA LEU A 317 -14.76 3.86 8.29
C LEU A 317 -14.55 3.44 6.82
N LEU A 318 -15.52 3.69 5.96
CA LEU A 318 -15.42 3.36 4.53
C LEU A 318 -14.27 4.13 3.85
N LEU A 319 -14.13 5.42 4.10
CA LEU A 319 -13.04 6.22 3.56
C LEU A 319 -11.69 5.70 4.05
N SER A 320 -11.57 5.34 5.33
CA SER A 320 -10.35 4.79 5.90
C SER A 320 -9.99 3.43 5.30
N MET A 321 -10.97 2.57 5.00
CA MET A 321 -10.73 1.30 4.27
C MET A 321 -10.22 1.56 2.86
N VAL A 322 -10.79 2.55 2.13
CA VAL A 322 -10.31 2.93 0.80
C VAL A 322 -8.87 3.46 0.85
N PHE A 323 -8.53 4.33 1.83
CA PHE A 323 -7.16 4.83 2.02
C PHE A 323 -6.18 3.75 2.50
N SER A 324 -6.68 2.66 3.07
CA SER A 324 -5.89 1.48 3.45
C SER A 324 -5.66 0.50 2.30
N SER A 325 -6.24 0.76 1.12
CA SER A 325 -6.17 -0.09 -0.08
C SER A 325 -5.39 0.57 -1.21
N SER A 326 -5.03 -0.21 -2.23
CA SER A 326 -4.33 0.26 -3.43
C SER A 326 -5.21 0.99 -4.46
N VAL A 327 -6.50 1.25 -4.15
CA VAL A 327 -7.47 1.81 -5.10
C VAL A 327 -6.98 3.13 -5.70
N PHE A 328 -6.56 4.08 -4.87
CA PHE A 328 -6.05 5.37 -5.36
C PHE A 328 -4.80 5.24 -6.23
N MET A 329 -3.86 4.36 -5.84
CA MET A 329 -2.66 4.11 -6.64
C MET A 329 -2.98 3.48 -7.99
N LYS A 330 -3.92 2.54 -8.03
CA LYS A 330 -4.37 1.92 -9.28
C LYS A 330 -5.08 2.94 -10.18
N MET A 331 -5.93 3.79 -9.60
CA MET A 331 -6.55 4.88 -10.35
C MET A 331 -5.50 5.85 -10.90
N ASP A 332 -4.55 6.29 -10.06
CA ASP A 332 -3.46 7.16 -10.49
C ASP A 332 -2.65 6.55 -11.63
N ALA A 333 -2.30 5.27 -11.53
CA ALA A 333 -1.57 4.53 -12.56
C ALA A 333 -2.36 4.44 -13.88
N ILE A 334 -3.68 4.21 -13.81
CA ILE A 334 -4.56 4.20 -15.00
C ILE A 334 -4.56 5.59 -15.67
N PHE A 335 -4.71 6.66 -14.89
CA PHE A 335 -4.69 8.02 -15.44
C PHE A 335 -3.34 8.37 -16.06
N GLN A 336 -2.24 8.01 -15.40
CA GLN A 336 -0.89 8.24 -15.95
C GLN A 336 -0.63 7.44 -17.23
N ASP A 337 -1.08 6.18 -17.29
CA ASP A 337 -0.99 5.36 -18.51
C ASP A 337 -1.81 5.97 -19.65
N LEU A 338 -3.03 6.45 -19.38
CA LEU A 338 -3.84 7.15 -20.36
C LEU A 338 -3.16 8.42 -20.88
N ILE A 339 -2.54 9.21 -20.00
CA ILE A 339 -1.77 10.43 -20.36
C ILE A 339 -0.54 10.05 -21.20
N ALA A 340 0.21 9.02 -20.77
CA ALA A 340 1.40 8.56 -21.49
C ALA A 340 1.08 8.07 -22.91
N ARG A 341 0.02 7.25 -23.06
CA ARG A 341 -0.48 6.81 -24.38
C ARG A 341 -0.92 8.00 -25.25
N GLY A 342 -1.52 9.03 -24.62
CA GLY A 342 -1.88 10.26 -25.32
C GLY A 342 -0.67 11.01 -25.85
N LYS A 343 0.39 11.16 -25.07
CA LYS A 343 1.66 11.79 -25.47
C LYS A 343 2.34 11.04 -26.61
N LEU A 344 2.43 9.72 -26.52
CA LEU A 344 2.99 8.89 -27.59
C LEU A 344 2.20 9.02 -28.92
N ARG A 345 0.86 9.10 -28.85
CA ARG A 345 0.03 9.35 -30.05
C ARG A 345 0.29 10.74 -30.65
N LYS A 346 0.51 11.75 -29.80
CA LYS A 346 0.84 13.11 -30.23
C LYS A 346 2.20 13.16 -30.95
N GLU A 347 3.24 12.58 -30.34
CA GLU A 347 4.59 12.50 -30.89
C GLU A 347 4.65 11.72 -32.22
N ARG A 348 3.92 10.60 -32.34
CA ARG A 348 3.80 9.87 -33.60
C ARG A 348 3.19 10.75 -34.70
N ARG A 349 2.15 11.53 -34.36
CA ARG A 349 1.49 12.42 -35.30
C ARG A 349 2.38 13.56 -35.74
N GLU A 350 3.19 14.14 -34.85
CA GLU A 350 4.14 15.20 -35.20
C GLU A 350 5.21 14.66 -36.14
N ARG A 351 5.74 13.47 -35.88
CA ARG A 351 6.66 12.77 -36.78
C ARG A 351 6.05 12.50 -38.16
N TRP A 352 4.76 12.16 -38.22
CA TRP A 352 4.07 11.98 -39.51
C TRP A 352 3.90 13.25 -40.29
N LYS A 353 3.65 14.39 -39.63
CA LYS A 353 3.60 15.70 -40.29
C LYS A 353 4.95 16.11 -40.86
N GLU A 354 6.04 15.80 -40.17
CA GLU A 354 7.42 16.13 -40.61
C GLU A 354 7.87 15.27 -41.80
N ARG A 355 7.39 14.03 -41.95
CA ARG A 355 7.77 13.11 -43.02
C ARG A 355 7.05 13.34 -44.38
N GLY A 356 6.07 14.23 -44.45
CA GLY A 356 5.29 14.51 -45.65
C GLY A 356 4.28 13.42 -46.03
N VAL A 357 3.35 13.74 -46.91
CA VAL A 357 2.13 12.97 -47.21
C VAL A 357 2.38 11.59 -47.84
N TYR A 358 3.58 11.28 -48.35
CA TYR A 358 3.86 10.05 -49.11
C TYR A 358 4.17 8.78 -48.31
N GLY A 359 4.29 8.85 -47.00
CA GLY A 359 4.50 7.67 -46.12
C GLY A 359 3.34 7.36 -45.17
N ILE A 360 2.24 8.08 -45.28
CA ILE A 360 1.13 8.00 -44.31
C ILE A 360 0.22 6.81 -44.61
N GLU A 361 0.09 6.40 -45.84
CA GLU A 361 -0.81 5.31 -46.26
C GLU A 361 -0.29 3.95 -45.76
N ASP A 362 0.97 3.63 -45.98
CA ASP A 362 1.60 2.37 -45.56
C ASP A 362 1.71 2.23 -44.03
N GLU A 363 1.98 3.36 -43.34
CA GLU A 363 2.04 3.34 -41.85
C GLU A 363 0.64 3.33 -41.19
N LEU A 364 -0.39 3.86 -41.85
CA LEU A 364 -1.79 3.77 -41.39
C LEU A 364 -2.34 2.37 -41.52
N GLU A 365 -2.07 1.68 -42.64
CA GLU A 365 -2.44 0.27 -42.82
C GLU A 365 -1.74 -0.63 -41.79
N ALA A 366 -0.44 -0.42 -41.55
CA ALA A 366 0.32 -1.18 -40.54
C ALA A 366 -0.16 -0.93 -39.10
N VAL A 367 -0.64 0.27 -38.77
CA VAL A 367 -1.21 0.58 -37.44
C VAL A 367 -2.62 0.03 -37.30
N GLU A 368 -3.45 0.08 -38.35
CA GLU A 368 -4.78 -0.52 -38.33
C GLU A 368 -4.70 -2.05 -38.26
N GLU A 369 -3.74 -2.65 -38.95
CA GLU A 369 -3.49 -4.09 -38.91
C GLU A 369 -3.04 -4.53 -37.51
N LYS A 370 -2.16 -3.77 -36.88
CA LYS A 370 -1.72 -4.03 -35.50
C LYS A 370 -2.83 -3.81 -34.46
N GLU A 371 -3.68 -2.80 -34.62
CA GLU A 371 -4.85 -2.57 -33.77
C GLU A 371 -5.94 -3.67 -34.00
N ARG A 372 -6.05 -4.20 -35.21
CA ARG A 372 -6.92 -5.35 -35.53
C ARG A 372 -6.38 -6.64 -34.93
N GLU A 373 -5.07 -6.83 -34.95
CA GLU A 373 -4.39 -7.98 -34.36
C GLU A 373 -4.47 -7.95 -32.82
N GLU A 374 -4.29 -6.79 -32.19
CA GLU A 374 -4.49 -6.58 -30.76
C GLU A 374 -5.95 -6.79 -30.34
N ARG A 375 -6.93 -6.38 -31.16
CA ARG A 375 -8.36 -6.69 -30.94
C ARG A 375 -8.67 -8.16 -31.13
N ARG A 376 -8.12 -8.79 -32.15
CA ARG A 376 -8.27 -10.22 -32.40
C ARG A 376 -7.73 -11.04 -31.26
N ASN A 377 -6.53 -10.72 -30.78
CA ASN A 377 -5.91 -11.37 -29.62
C ASN A 377 -6.67 -11.10 -28.31
N ALA A 378 -7.31 -9.93 -28.19
CA ALA A 378 -8.20 -9.63 -27.06
C ALA A 378 -9.56 -10.33 -27.16
N GLU A 379 -10.06 -10.55 -28.37
CA GLU A 379 -11.31 -11.28 -28.63
C GLU A 379 -11.09 -12.80 -28.60
N GLU A 380 -9.95 -13.31 -29.06
CA GLU A 380 -9.57 -14.73 -28.94
C GLU A 380 -9.32 -15.13 -27.49
N GLY A 381 -8.83 -14.23 -26.66
CA GLY A 381 -8.76 -14.42 -25.21
C GLY A 381 -10.14 -14.43 -24.50
N LEU A 382 -11.20 -13.99 -25.18
CA LEU A 382 -12.59 -14.02 -24.73
C LEU A 382 -13.42 -15.15 -25.38
N GLN A 383 -12.94 -15.75 -26.45
CA GLN A 383 -13.67 -16.72 -27.27
C GLN A 383 -13.17 -18.17 -27.19
N GLU A 384 -12.52 -18.60 -26.12
CA GLU A 384 -12.51 -20.05 -25.85
C GLU A 384 -13.87 -20.58 -25.35
N GLY A 385 -14.93 -20.02 -25.85
CA GLY A 385 -16.23 -20.51 -25.47
C GLY A 385 -17.44 -19.96 -26.18
N ILE A 386 -17.57 -19.94 -27.55
CA ILE A 386 -18.87 -20.10 -28.24
C ILE A 386 -18.66 -20.28 -29.76
N VAL A 387 -19.40 -21.22 -30.26
CA VAL A 387 -19.60 -21.83 -31.57
C VAL A 387 -19.99 -20.87 -32.70
N GLN A 388 -19.45 -21.17 -33.88
CA GLN A 388 -19.90 -20.97 -35.28
C GLN A 388 -21.21 -20.22 -35.56
N GLU A 389 -21.11 -19.20 -36.44
CA GLU A 389 -22.17 -18.88 -37.39
C GLU A 389 -21.61 -18.25 -38.69
N GLU A 390 -22.17 -18.69 -39.80
CA GLU A 390 -22.09 -18.50 -41.22
C GLU A 390 -21.48 -17.26 -41.88
N ILE A 391 -20.69 -17.52 -42.92
CA ILE A 391 -20.11 -16.58 -43.87
C ILE A 391 -21.14 -16.32 -45.00
N VAL A 392 -21.48 -15.05 -45.23
CA VAL A 392 -22.19 -14.55 -46.41
C VAL A 392 -21.19 -13.87 -47.34
N PRO A 393 -21.17 -14.18 -48.67
CA PRO A 393 -20.21 -13.58 -49.60
C PRO A 393 -20.60 -12.16 -49.99
N GLU A 394 -19.63 -11.24 -49.93
CA GLU A 394 -19.77 -9.87 -50.42
C GLU A 394 -19.60 -9.80 -51.97
N GLU A 395 -20.60 -9.25 -52.62
CA GLU A 395 -20.56 -8.90 -54.03
C GLU A 395 -19.58 -7.75 -54.32
N GLN A 396 -18.67 -7.96 -55.27
CA GLN A 396 -17.75 -6.92 -55.77
C GLN A 396 -18.51 -5.94 -56.68
N SER A 397 -18.80 -4.74 -56.22
CA SER A 397 -19.26 -3.63 -57.08
C SER A 397 -18.05 -2.74 -57.50
N ALA A 398 -17.76 -2.69 -58.79
CA ALA A 398 -16.77 -1.81 -59.37
C ALA A 398 -17.22 -0.34 -59.22
N THR A 399 -16.55 0.44 -58.38
CA THR A 399 -16.78 1.88 -58.19
C THR A 399 -15.81 2.73 -59.07
N GLU A 400 -16.32 3.83 -59.64
CA GLU A 400 -15.52 4.74 -60.50
C GLU A 400 -14.36 5.39 -59.74
N PRO A 401 -13.20 5.67 -60.39
CA PRO A 401 -11.97 6.22 -59.75
C PRO A 401 -12.12 7.56 -59.03
N GLY A 402 -13.16 8.30 -59.35
CA GLY A 402 -13.47 9.61 -58.70
C GLY A 402 -14.19 9.50 -57.39
N GLU A 403 -15.05 8.49 -57.21
CA GLU A 403 -15.77 8.21 -55.96
C GLU A 403 -14.85 7.65 -54.86
N GLU A 404 -13.92 6.81 -55.25
CA GLU A 404 -12.90 6.25 -54.33
C GLU A 404 -12.01 7.33 -53.76
N ARG A 405 -11.52 8.28 -54.59
CA ARG A 405 -10.76 9.45 -54.12
C ARG A 405 -11.57 10.31 -53.15
N MET A 406 -12.84 10.55 -53.45
CA MET A 406 -13.70 11.33 -52.54
C MET A 406 -14.02 10.57 -51.24
N ARG A 407 -14.21 9.25 -51.29
CA ARG A 407 -14.37 8.40 -50.08
C ARG A 407 -13.11 8.46 -49.25
N HIS A 408 -11.95 8.33 -49.83
CA HIS A 408 -10.65 8.40 -49.15
C HIS A 408 -10.43 9.75 -48.49
N GLN A 409 -10.69 10.88 -49.18
CA GLN A 409 -10.60 12.20 -48.58
C GLN A 409 -11.60 12.44 -47.44
N ARG A 410 -12.81 11.90 -47.53
CA ARG A 410 -13.80 11.96 -46.44
C ARG A 410 -13.36 11.14 -45.21
N LEU A 411 -12.75 9.97 -45.43
CA LEU A 411 -12.18 9.13 -44.39
C LEU A 411 -11.01 9.84 -43.70
N LEU A 412 -10.06 10.38 -44.45
CA LEU A 412 -8.93 11.15 -43.91
C LEU A 412 -9.39 12.36 -43.09
N ARG A 413 -10.40 13.13 -43.55
CA ARG A 413 -10.99 14.24 -42.80
C ARG A 413 -11.69 13.75 -41.50
N ARG A 414 -12.34 12.58 -41.52
CA ARG A 414 -12.94 11.98 -40.31
C ARG A 414 -11.88 11.55 -39.32
N ILE A 415 -10.84 10.86 -39.77
CA ILE A 415 -9.70 10.43 -38.94
C ILE A 415 -9.00 11.66 -38.34
N GLN A 416 -8.71 12.67 -39.15
CA GLN A 416 -8.10 13.93 -38.68
C GLN A 416 -8.95 14.63 -37.61
N ARG A 417 -10.28 14.72 -37.81
CA ARG A 417 -11.19 15.33 -36.83
C ARG A 417 -11.25 14.53 -35.53
N LYS A 418 -11.37 13.19 -35.64
CA LYS A 418 -11.41 12.29 -34.47
C LYS A 418 -10.09 12.37 -33.68
N THR A 419 -8.97 12.34 -34.38
CA THR A 419 -7.63 12.44 -33.76
C THR A 419 -7.40 13.81 -33.13
N LYS A 420 -7.81 14.91 -33.77
CA LYS A 420 -7.72 16.28 -33.22
C LYS A 420 -8.53 16.42 -31.94
N ARG A 421 -9.75 15.87 -31.92
CA ARG A 421 -10.62 15.85 -30.74
C ARG A 421 -10.04 14.99 -29.61
N THR A 422 -9.47 13.84 -29.93
CA THR A 422 -8.84 12.95 -28.92
C THR A 422 -7.62 13.60 -28.29
N ILE A 423 -6.75 14.25 -29.07
CA ILE A 423 -5.57 14.96 -28.54
C ILE A 423 -5.98 16.14 -27.67
N PHE A 424 -6.97 16.92 -28.11
CA PHE A 424 -7.50 18.03 -27.30
C PHE A 424 -8.04 17.53 -25.95
N LEU A 425 -8.81 16.46 -25.97
CA LEU A 425 -9.36 15.85 -24.73
C LEU A 425 -8.25 15.28 -23.82
N LEU A 426 -7.15 14.76 -24.38
CA LEU A 426 -6.02 14.24 -23.60
C LEU A 426 -5.15 15.37 -23.01
N ASP A 427 -4.83 16.41 -23.77
CA ASP A 427 -4.11 17.59 -23.26
C ASP A 427 -4.93 18.32 -22.18
N TYR A 428 -6.25 18.42 -22.36
CA TYR A 428 -7.13 19.00 -21.36
C TYR A 428 -7.28 18.08 -20.14
N GLY A 429 -7.37 16.77 -20.38
CA GLY A 429 -7.43 15.74 -19.32
C GLY A 429 -6.16 15.73 -18.46
N GLU A 430 -4.98 15.87 -19.04
CA GLU A 430 -3.73 15.99 -18.31
C GLU A 430 -3.71 17.22 -17.39
N ARG A 431 -4.09 18.38 -17.92
CA ARG A 431 -4.19 19.62 -17.12
C ARG A 431 -5.21 19.49 -15.99
N ILE A 432 -6.39 18.95 -16.28
CA ILE A 432 -7.44 18.71 -15.24
C ILE A 432 -6.90 17.77 -14.18
N TYR A 433 -6.22 16.70 -14.55
CA TYR A 433 -5.65 15.74 -13.60
C TYR A 433 -4.64 16.40 -12.65
N TYR A 434 -3.68 17.18 -13.17
CA TYR A 434 -2.71 17.88 -12.32
C TYR A 434 -3.35 19.00 -11.49
N MET A 435 -4.32 19.73 -12.04
CA MET A 435 -5.09 20.72 -11.30
C MET A 435 -5.92 20.09 -10.19
N ALA A 436 -6.58 18.96 -10.47
CA ALA A 436 -7.32 18.22 -9.45
C ALA A 436 -6.41 17.72 -8.32
N LYS A 437 -5.23 17.19 -8.65
CA LYS A 437 -4.21 16.82 -7.64
C LYS A 437 -3.82 18.03 -6.79
N LEU A 438 -3.51 19.16 -7.41
CA LEU A 438 -3.12 20.38 -6.70
C LEU A 438 -4.25 20.85 -5.76
N ILE A 439 -5.48 20.91 -6.25
CA ILE A 439 -6.64 21.27 -5.44
C ILE A 439 -6.81 20.32 -4.26
N LEU A 440 -6.71 19.01 -4.51
CA LEU A 440 -6.80 18.00 -3.44
C LEU A 440 -5.69 18.15 -2.39
N ALA A 441 -4.45 18.46 -2.81
CA ALA A 441 -3.36 18.70 -1.88
C ALA A 441 -3.58 19.97 -1.04
N VAL A 442 -4.01 21.07 -1.66
CA VAL A 442 -4.35 22.31 -0.96
C VAL A 442 -5.52 22.09 0.00
N MET A 443 -6.57 21.41 -0.43
CA MET A 443 -7.70 21.06 0.44
C MET A 443 -7.26 20.19 1.62
N ALA A 444 -6.41 19.19 1.38
CA ALA A 444 -5.86 18.34 2.44
C ALA A 444 -5.08 19.15 3.48
N ILE A 445 -4.27 20.11 3.06
CA ILE A 445 -3.52 21.02 3.93
C ILE A 445 -4.49 21.93 4.72
N LEU A 446 -5.46 22.54 4.06
CA LEU A 446 -6.43 23.42 4.72
C LEU A 446 -7.28 22.67 5.75
N LEU A 447 -7.76 21.47 5.42
CA LEU A 447 -8.47 20.60 6.35
C LEU A 447 -7.58 20.20 7.54
N ALA A 448 -6.30 19.91 7.28
CA ALA A 448 -5.34 19.59 8.32
C ALA A 448 -5.13 20.77 9.28
N PHE A 449 -4.95 22.00 8.78
CA PHE A 449 -4.86 23.21 9.62
C PHE A 449 -6.15 23.46 10.40
N SER A 450 -7.31 23.27 9.78
CA SER A 450 -8.60 23.39 10.47
C SER A 450 -8.73 22.36 11.59
N ALA A 451 -8.32 21.11 11.37
CA ALA A 451 -8.31 20.07 12.40
C ALA A 451 -7.33 20.38 13.55
N MET A 452 -6.19 20.99 13.26
CA MET A 452 -5.22 21.40 14.29
C MET A 452 -5.69 22.58 15.12
N ALA A 453 -6.39 23.55 14.54
CA ALA A 453 -6.82 24.78 15.22
C ALA A 453 -7.78 24.54 16.38
N GLY A 454 -8.50 23.41 16.39
CA GLY A 454 -9.47 23.05 17.42
C GLY A 454 -9.03 21.95 18.39
N GLN A 455 -7.80 21.47 18.32
CA GLN A 455 -7.38 20.28 19.07
C GLN A 455 -5.99 20.44 19.69
N SER A 456 -5.81 19.86 20.90
CA SER A 456 -4.47 19.60 21.44
C SER A 456 -3.71 18.64 20.55
N TYR A 457 -2.38 18.81 20.44
CA TYR A 457 -1.50 17.92 19.69
C TYR A 457 -1.72 16.46 20.10
N THR A 458 -2.04 15.61 19.14
CA THR A 458 -2.10 14.16 19.34
C THR A 458 -0.80 13.56 18.77
N PRO A 459 0.11 13.03 19.60
CA PRO A 459 1.32 12.40 19.11
C PRO A 459 0.97 11.19 18.21
N PHE A 460 1.91 10.80 17.38
CA PHE A 460 1.75 9.57 16.60
C PHE A 460 1.59 8.37 17.53
N LEU A 461 0.73 7.45 17.16
CA LEU A 461 0.36 6.31 17.98
C LEU A 461 1.58 5.48 18.42
N TYR A 462 2.55 5.32 17.51
CA TYR A 462 3.78 4.57 17.79
C TYR A 462 4.69 5.21 18.84
N ASN A 463 4.60 6.53 19.05
CA ASN A 463 5.32 7.23 20.11
C ASN A 463 4.66 7.09 21.49
N GLN A 464 3.52 6.40 21.58
CA GLN A 464 2.79 6.18 22.82
C GLN A 464 3.11 4.81 23.45
N PHE A 465 3.79 3.94 22.72
CA PHE A 465 4.28 2.64 23.15
C PHE A 465 5.80 2.70 23.37
#